data_5455083c5776d43282f4846e6e5078d2
#
_entry.id   5455083c5776d43282f4846e6e5078d2
#
_cell.length_a   1.000
_cell.length_b   1.000
_cell.length_c   1.000
_cell.angle_alpha   90.00
_cell.angle_beta   90.00
_cell.angle_gamma   90.00
#
_symmetry.space_group_name_H-M   'P 1'
#
loop_
_entity.id
_entity.type
_entity.pdbx_description
1 polymer ?
#
loop_
_entity_poly.entity_id
_entity_poly.type
_entity_poly.pdbx_seq_one_letter_code
_entity_poly.pdbx_strand_id
1 'polypeptide(L)'
;FVYLDKAWRHLQRITWPGNLTRPRPAYRMFEGQVSWSGMGHEPWVRVLTPDEVLRIAPDLERINEQEVEANLDDPWNELRDKGEEVAYAVEHLHRAKAFVQLVAAERRGFAYLIG
;
A
#
# COMPACT_ATOMS: atom_id res chain seq x y z
N PHE A 1 5.00 -5.58 13.17
CA PHE A 1 4.21 -4.35 13.02
C PHE A 1 4.91 -3.39 12.06
N VAL A 2 4.18 -2.94 11.07
CA VAL A 2 4.65 -1.91 10.13
C VAL A 2 3.63 -0.78 10.07
N TYR A 3 4.12 0.45 10.02
CA TYR A 3 3.30 1.64 9.94
C TYR A 3 3.61 2.37 8.64
N LEU A 4 2.61 2.55 7.79
CA LEU A 4 2.78 3.13 6.46
C LEU A 4 2.38 4.61 6.38
N ASP A 5 1.78 5.14 7.45
CA ASP A 5 1.35 6.54 7.53
C ASP A 5 0.53 6.93 6.28
N LYS A 6 0.80 8.08 5.69
CA LYS A 6 0.10 8.55 4.49
C LYS A 6 0.57 7.88 3.20
N ALA A 7 1.66 7.12 3.27
CA ALA A 7 2.20 6.42 2.09
C ALA A 7 1.26 5.35 1.56
N TRP A 8 0.31 4.85 2.36
CA TRP A 8 -0.63 3.81 1.93
C TRP A 8 -1.45 4.26 0.70
N ARG A 9 -1.76 5.54 0.57
CA ARG A 9 -2.48 6.07 -0.59
C ARG A 9 -1.66 5.94 -1.88
N HIS A 10 -0.37 6.22 -1.80
CA HIS A 10 0.53 6.07 -2.95
C HIS A 10 0.66 4.60 -3.35
N LEU A 11 0.82 3.73 -2.37
CA LEU A 11 0.93 2.29 -2.60
C LEU A 11 -0.38 1.70 -3.13
N GLN A 12 -1.52 2.20 -2.67
CA GLN A 12 -2.82 1.81 -3.17
C GLN A 12 -2.96 2.15 -4.67
N ARG A 13 -2.55 3.36 -5.08
CA ARG A 13 -2.61 3.79 -6.48
C ARG A 13 -1.69 2.98 -7.39
N ILE A 14 -0.48 2.67 -6.91
CA ILE A 14 0.48 1.88 -7.68
C ILE A 14 -0.04 0.47 -7.92
N THR A 15 -0.75 -0.10 -6.97
CA THR A 15 -1.26 -1.47 -7.06
C THR A 15 -2.56 -1.58 -7.84
N TRP A 16 -3.26 -0.45 -8.05
CA TRP A 16 -4.41 -0.41 -8.96
C TRP A 16 -4.45 0.92 -9.72
N PRO A 17 -3.56 1.10 -10.71
CA PRO A 17 -3.63 2.27 -11.57
C PRO A 17 -4.90 2.26 -12.41
N GLY A 18 -5.40 3.46 -12.75
CA GLY A 18 -6.67 3.62 -13.44
C GLY A 18 -6.77 3.00 -14.85
N ASN A 19 -5.63 2.58 -15.42
CA ASN A 19 -5.57 1.94 -16.73
C ASN A 19 -5.71 0.41 -16.66
N LEU A 20 -5.83 -0.18 -15.47
CA LEU A 20 -6.01 -1.61 -15.29
C LEU A 20 -7.48 -1.94 -14.98
N THR A 21 -7.97 -3.02 -15.59
CA THR A 21 -9.34 -3.51 -15.34
C THR A 21 -9.45 -4.25 -14.00
N ARG A 22 -8.33 -4.76 -13.50
CA ARG A 22 -8.27 -5.48 -12.22
C ARG A 22 -7.06 -5.01 -11.43
N PRO A 23 -7.19 -4.92 -10.10
CA PRO A 23 -6.04 -4.62 -9.27
C PRO A 23 -5.04 -5.79 -9.28
N ARG A 24 -3.77 -5.47 -9.09
CA ARG A 24 -2.76 -6.52 -8.91
C ARG A 24 -2.87 -7.13 -7.51
N PRO A 25 -2.33 -8.35 -7.28
CA PRO A 25 -2.47 -9.03 -5.98
C PRO A 25 -2.09 -8.19 -4.76
N ALA A 26 -1.03 -7.37 -4.86
CA ALA A 26 -0.58 -6.53 -3.74
C ALA A 26 -1.60 -5.47 -3.32
N TYR A 27 -2.57 -5.12 -4.18
CA TYR A 27 -3.63 -4.17 -3.81
C TYR A 27 -4.40 -4.61 -2.58
N ARG A 28 -4.52 -5.92 -2.34
CA ARG A 28 -5.26 -6.47 -1.20
C ARG A 28 -4.78 -5.95 0.14
N MET A 29 -3.51 -5.60 0.27
CA MET A 29 -2.97 -5.08 1.53
C MET A 29 -3.08 -3.56 1.65
N PHE A 30 -3.52 -2.88 0.59
CA PHE A 30 -3.65 -1.42 0.59
C PHE A 30 -5.07 -0.94 0.35
N GLU A 31 -5.99 -1.84 -0.02
CA GLU A 31 -7.36 -1.44 -0.32
C GLU A 31 -8.10 -0.96 0.92
N GLY A 32 -9.02 -0.03 0.72
CA GLY A 32 -9.85 0.50 1.79
C GLY A 32 -9.72 2.00 1.93
N GLN A 33 -10.56 2.54 2.76
CA GLN A 33 -10.57 3.98 3.07
C GLN A 33 -11.27 4.22 4.40
N VAL A 34 -10.93 5.32 5.04
CA VAL A 34 -11.64 5.76 6.24
C VAL A 34 -13.02 6.26 5.84
N SER A 35 -14.05 5.79 6.52
CA SER A 35 -15.42 6.26 6.34
C SER A 35 -15.78 7.28 7.41
N TRP A 36 -16.64 8.22 7.07
CA TRP A 36 -17.18 9.20 8.02
C TRP A 36 -18.62 8.84 8.37
N SER A 37 -18.91 8.76 9.66
CA SER A 37 -20.26 8.56 10.18
C SER A 37 -20.64 9.73 11.07
N GLY A 38 -21.88 9.79 11.54
CA GLY A 38 -22.34 10.79 12.49
C GLY A 38 -21.62 10.78 13.83
N MET A 39 -20.83 9.73 14.11
CA MET A 39 -20.04 9.53 15.33
C MET A 39 -18.55 9.79 15.15
N GLY A 40 -18.13 10.32 13.98
CA GLY A 40 -16.74 10.54 13.61
C GLY A 40 -16.32 9.63 12.45
N HIS A 41 -15.01 9.39 12.33
CA HIS A 41 -14.51 8.52 11.28
C HIS A 41 -14.47 7.06 11.75
N GLU A 42 -14.74 6.15 10.82
CA GLU A 42 -14.61 4.72 11.05
C GLU A 42 -13.38 4.19 10.30
N PRO A 43 -12.44 3.54 10.98
CA PRO A 43 -11.27 2.98 10.31
C PRO A 43 -11.65 1.78 9.46
N TRP A 44 -10.89 1.55 8.40
CA TRP A 44 -10.97 0.35 7.62
C TRP A 44 -10.08 -0.72 8.25
N VAL A 45 -10.64 -1.88 8.55
CA VAL A 45 -9.89 -3.01 9.10
C VAL A 45 -10.09 -4.22 8.20
N ARG A 46 -9.01 -4.92 7.90
CA ARG A 46 -9.05 -6.15 7.11
C ARG A 46 -8.04 -7.15 7.64
N VAL A 47 -8.42 -8.42 7.58
CA VAL A 47 -7.53 -9.54 7.89
C VAL A 47 -7.17 -10.24 6.58
N LEU A 48 -5.89 -10.49 6.38
CA LEU A 48 -5.37 -11.25 5.24
C LEU A 48 -4.93 -12.64 5.71
N THR A 49 -5.40 -13.67 5.01
CA THR A 49 -5.05 -15.05 5.32
C THR A 49 -3.62 -15.36 4.89
N PRO A 50 -2.98 -16.43 5.41
CA PRO A 50 -1.67 -16.86 4.94
C PRO A 50 -1.60 -17.09 3.43
N ASP A 51 -2.65 -17.66 2.83
CA ASP A 51 -2.70 -17.89 1.39
C ASP A 51 -2.72 -16.57 0.60
N GLU A 52 -3.45 -15.56 1.08
CA GLU A 52 -3.46 -14.24 0.47
C GLU A 52 -2.07 -13.58 0.55
N VAL A 53 -1.39 -13.71 1.68
CA VAL A 53 -0.04 -13.18 1.87
C VAL A 53 0.93 -13.83 0.89
N LEU A 54 0.82 -15.14 0.65
CA LEU A 54 1.67 -15.84 -0.30
C LEU A 54 1.48 -15.37 -1.75
N ARG A 55 0.31 -14.83 -2.07
CA ARG A 55 0.06 -14.22 -3.40
C ARG A 55 0.55 -12.79 -3.46
N ILE A 56 0.43 -12.06 -2.36
CA ILE A 56 0.81 -10.65 -2.27
C ILE A 56 2.33 -10.49 -2.31
N ALA A 57 3.07 -11.33 -1.59
CA ALA A 57 4.51 -11.17 -1.41
C ALA A 57 5.29 -11.08 -2.73
N PRO A 58 5.15 -12.03 -3.67
CA PRO A 58 5.90 -11.95 -4.93
C PRO A 58 5.48 -10.78 -5.80
N ASP A 59 4.22 -10.38 -5.77
CA ASP A 59 3.74 -9.22 -6.53
C ASP A 59 4.28 -7.92 -5.96
N LEU A 60 4.27 -7.79 -4.63
CA LEU A 60 4.80 -6.61 -3.96
C LEU A 60 6.30 -6.43 -4.24
N GLU A 61 7.06 -7.53 -4.29
CA GLU A 61 8.48 -7.50 -4.62
C GLU A 61 8.76 -6.98 -6.04
N ARG A 62 7.82 -7.11 -6.95
CA ARG A 62 7.96 -6.63 -8.33
C ARG A 62 7.78 -5.13 -8.48
N ILE A 63 7.23 -4.47 -7.48
CA ILE A 63 7.07 -3.01 -7.50
C ILE A 63 8.44 -2.37 -7.29
N ASN A 64 8.89 -1.56 -8.24
CA ASN A 64 10.18 -0.88 -8.18
C ASN A 64 10.01 0.63 -7.97
N GLU A 65 11.13 1.31 -7.74
CA GLU A 65 11.15 2.76 -7.51
C GLU A 65 10.66 3.55 -8.72
N GLN A 66 10.88 3.06 -9.92
CA GLN A 66 10.44 3.70 -11.15
C GLN A 66 8.91 3.71 -11.26
N GLU A 67 8.25 2.64 -10.84
CA GLU A 67 6.80 2.58 -10.79
C GLU A 67 6.23 3.57 -9.77
N VAL A 68 6.90 3.71 -8.63
CA VAL A 68 6.52 4.69 -7.60
C VAL A 68 6.61 6.09 -8.18
N GLU A 69 7.72 6.44 -8.81
CA GLU A 69 7.93 7.74 -9.43
C GLU A 69 6.89 8.04 -10.51
N ALA A 70 6.60 7.07 -11.37
CA ALA A 70 5.64 7.23 -12.47
C ALA A 70 4.20 7.47 -11.97
N ASN A 71 3.84 6.93 -10.80
CA ASN A 71 2.48 7.04 -10.26
C ASN A 71 2.29 8.17 -9.26
N LEU A 72 3.34 8.91 -8.92
CA LEU A 72 3.26 10.05 -8.00
C LEU A 72 3.08 11.40 -8.71
N ASP A 73 2.83 11.39 -10.00
CA ASP A 73 2.60 12.59 -10.78
C ASP A 73 1.17 13.10 -10.55
N ASP A 74 0.96 13.72 -9.40
CA ASP A 74 -0.34 14.24 -9.00
C ASP A 74 -0.38 15.76 -9.26
N PRO A 75 -1.23 16.22 -10.21
CA PRO A 75 -1.32 17.65 -10.52
C PRO A 75 -1.79 18.52 -9.35
N TRP A 76 -2.36 17.91 -8.32
CA TRP A 76 -2.84 18.63 -7.13
C TRP A 76 -1.73 18.88 -6.08
N ASN A 77 -0.52 18.31 -6.30
CA ASN A 77 0.61 18.42 -5.37
C ASN A 77 1.71 19.37 -5.85
N GLU A 78 1.33 20.46 -6.52
CA GLU A 78 2.29 21.45 -7.03
C GLU A 78 3.15 22.10 -5.94
N LEU A 79 2.71 22.05 -4.67
CA LEU A 79 3.40 22.66 -3.53
C LEU A 79 4.36 21.73 -2.80
N ARG A 80 4.43 20.45 -3.19
CA ARG A 80 5.32 19.48 -2.54
C ARG A 80 6.45 19.09 -3.48
N ASP A 81 7.64 18.92 -2.91
CA ASP A 81 8.77 18.40 -3.64
C ASP A 81 8.49 16.95 -4.05
N LYS A 82 8.39 16.70 -5.35
CA LYS A 82 8.15 15.36 -5.90
C LYS A 82 9.25 14.38 -5.46
N GLY A 83 10.49 14.82 -5.38
CA GLY A 83 11.59 13.98 -4.92
C GLY A 83 11.40 13.50 -3.50
N GLU A 84 10.93 14.36 -2.59
CA GLU A 84 10.65 14.00 -1.21
C GLU A 84 9.47 13.05 -1.11
N GLU A 85 8.42 13.26 -1.91
CA GLU A 85 7.25 12.37 -1.95
C GLU A 85 7.62 10.97 -2.47
N VAL A 86 8.44 10.90 -3.50
CA VAL A 86 8.94 9.64 -4.04
C VAL A 86 9.78 8.91 -2.99
N ALA A 87 10.72 9.61 -2.36
CA ALA A 87 11.57 9.02 -1.33
C ALA A 87 10.75 8.50 -0.15
N TYR A 88 9.74 9.25 0.27
CA TYR A 88 8.83 8.85 1.35
C TYR A 88 8.04 7.59 0.98
N ALA A 89 7.47 7.54 -0.22
CA ALA A 89 6.71 6.39 -0.68
C ALA A 89 7.61 5.15 -0.86
N VAL A 90 8.82 5.33 -1.40
CA VAL A 90 9.79 4.24 -1.58
C VAL A 90 10.23 3.68 -0.22
N GLU A 91 10.50 4.54 0.75
CA GLU A 91 10.87 4.08 2.10
C GLU A 91 9.79 3.18 2.69
N HIS A 92 8.53 3.62 2.59
CA HIS A 92 7.41 2.85 3.12
C HIS A 92 7.12 1.58 2.31
N LEU A 93 7.38 1.62 1.00
CA LEU A 93 7.31 0.42 0.16
C LEU A 93 8.32 -0.62 0.63
N HIS A 94 9.57 -0.20 0.92
CA HIS A 94 10.60 -1.11 1.44
C HIS A 94 10.19 -1.71 2.79
N ARG A 95 9.61 -0.92 3.67
CA ARG A 95 9.09 -1.40 4.95
C ARG A 95 7.96 -2.41 4.76
N ALA A 96 7.04 -2.15 3.84
CA ALA A 96 5.96 -3.07 3.52
C ALA A 96 6.48 -4.38 2.95
N LYS A 97 7.48 -4.32 2.05
CA LYS A 97 8.12 -5.51 1.47
C LYS A 97 8.79 -6.36 2.56
N ALA A 98 9.55 -5.73 3.44
CA ALA A 98 10.23 -6.43 4.53
C ALA A 98 9.24 -7.12 5.47
N PHE A 99 8.16 -6.42 5.83
CA PHE A 99 7.10 -6.97 6.67
C PHE A 99 6.42 -8.17 6.02
N VAL A 100 6.01 -8.03 4.77
CA VAL A 100 5.30 -9.10 4.04
C VAL A 100 6.21 -10.31 3.82
N GLN A 101 7.48 -10.09 3.53
CA GLN A 101 8.46 -11.17 3.40
C GLN A 101 8.59 -11.98 4.69
N LEU A 102 8.68 -11.30 5.82
CA LEU A 102 8.77 -11.95 7.12
C LEU A 102 7.52 -12.77 7.42
N VAL A 103 6.34 -12.17 7.22
CA VAL A 103 5.06 -12.83 7.48
C VAL A 103 4.87 -14.04 6.56
N ALA A 104 5.22 -13.90 5.27
CA ALA A 104 5.15 -14.99 4.30
C ALA A 104 6.12 -16.14 4.66
N ALA A 105 7.34 -15.83 5.08
CA ALA A 105 8.31 -16.83 5.51
C ALA A 105 7.84 -17.62 6.73
N GLU A 106 7.10 -16.98 7.62
CA GLU A 106 6.50 -17.63 8.78
C GLU A 106 5.18 -18.33 8.46
N ARG A 107 4.70 -18.24 7.22
CA ARG A 107 3.41 -18.80 6.77
C ARG A 107 2.23 -18.30 7.58
N ARG A 108 2.24 -16.97 7.84
CA ARG A 108 1.21 -16.30 8.65
C ARG A 108 0.43 -15.32 7.80
N GLY A 109 -0.78 -14.99 8.26
CA GLY A 109 -1.53 -13.86 7.78
C GLY A 109 -1.25 -12.62 8.62
N PHE A 110 -1.90 -11.52 8.30
CA PHE A 110 -1.84 -10.31 9.13
C PHE A 110 -3.12 -9.51 8.99
N ALA A 111 -3.33 -8.60 9.94
CA ALA A 111 -4.41 -7.63 9.88
C ALA A 111 -3.83 -6.25 9.65
N TYR A 112 -4.58 -5.40 8.94
CA TYR A 112 -4.19 -4.01 8.79
C TYR A 112 -5.37 -3.08 9.05
N LEU A 113 -5.04 -1.84 9.42
CA LEU A 113 -6.01 -0.81 9.74
C LEU A 113 -5.62 0.48 9.00
N ILE A 114 -6.62 1.11 8.40
CA ILE A 114 -6.53 2.45 7.83
C ILE A 114 -7.43 3.34 8.67
N GLY A 115 -6.82 4.28 9.37
CA GLY A 115 -7.63 5.12 10.23
C GLY A 115 -6.91 6.31 10.83
#